data_64d613c4beea67831408aa54c1d88e65
#
_entry.id   64d613c4beea67831408aa54c1d88e65
#
_cell.length_a   1.000
_cell.length_b   1.000
_cell.length_c   1.000
_cell.angle_alpha   90.00
_cell.angle_beta   90.00
_cell.angle_gamma   90.00
#
_symmetry.space_group_name_H-M   'P 1'
#
loop_
_entity.id
_entity.type
_entity.pdbx_description
1 polymer ?
#
loop_
_entity_poly.entity_id
_entity_poly.type
_entity_poly.pdbx_seq_one_letter_code
_entity_poly.pdbx_strand_id
1 'polypeptide(L)'
;YVFVQKSQMAGGSPILRGFASNRVLLVVDGVRMNTAIFRSGNLQNVISIDANALQSTEVLFGPGAVMYGSDAIGGVMDFHTLSPDLRDSSEKKKVAANVFGRYGSANSERSYHADVAVNGHSLALLTSFTRSDYGDLRAGTTGNSSFLRPSYVQRTEGTDQTVINTDPSLQRGSAFNQTNFMQKILFKPSSKTVLDYGFYYSETSNAPRYDRLYLDNDKDGNLDFGEWYY
;
A
#
# COMPACT_ATOMS: atom_id res chain seq x y z
N TYR A 1 -7.56 10.21 16.48
CA TYR A 1 -7.33 10.50 15.05
C TYR A 1 -6.22 9.61 14.52
N VAL A 2 -6.41 9.07 13.33
CA VAL A 2 -5.38 8.38 12.53
C VAL A 2 -4.84 9.40 11.52
N PHE A 3 -3.55 9.51 11.44
CA PHE A 3 -2.87 10.33 10.45
C PHE A 3 -1.90 9.45 9.67
N VAL A 4 -1.76 9.66 8.37
CA VAL A 4 -0.77 8.95 7.55
C VAL A 4 0.26 9.96 7.07
N GLN A 5 1.48 9.81 7.56
CA GLN A 5 2.60 10.60 7.06
C GLN A 5 3.00 10.08 5.68
N LYS A 6 2.92 10.96 4.69
CA LYS A 6 3.16 10.64 3.30
C LYS A 6 4.11 11.66 2.69
N SER A 7 5.36 11.28 2.51
CA SER A 7 6.36 12.13 1.85
C SER A 7 6.32 11.99 0.33
N GLN A 8 5.70 10.91 -0.15
CA GLN A 8 5.60 10.55 -1.57
C GLN A 8 4.45 9.58 -1.78
N MET A 9 4.08 9.34 -3.05
CA MET A 9 2.94 8.46 -3.37
C MET A 9 3.16 7.01 -2.95
N ALA A 10 4.36 6.49 -3.17
CA ALA A 10 4.73 5.09 -2.87
C ALA A 10 5.12 4.84 -1.41
N GLY A 11 4.82 5.73 -0.49
CA GLY A 11 5.11 5.60 0.92
C GLY A 11 3.97 6.08 1.80
N GLY A 12 3.75 5.42 2.92
CA GLY A 12 2.76 5.86 3.90
C GLY A 12 2.99 5.19 5.26
N SER A 13 3.31 5.99 6.28
CA SER A 13 3.47 5.52 7.65
C SER A 13 2.29 5.99 8.49
N PRO A 14 1.53 5.08 9.12
CA PRO A 14 0.44 5.47 10.00
C PRO A 14 0.97 6.05 11.30
N ILE A 15 0.28 7.08 11.79
CA ILE A 15 0.53 7.72 13.08
C ILE A 15 -0.76 7.66 13.91
N LEU A 16 -0.68 7.06 15.08
CA LEU A 16 -1.76 6.96 16.04
C LEU A 16 -1.43 7.80 17.29
N ARG A 17 -2.20 8.87 17.55
CA ARG A 17 -2.01 9.74 18.72
C ARG A 17 -0.57 10.25 18.89
N GLY A 18 0.13 10.53 17.81
CA GLY A 18 1.53 10.99 17.83
C GLY A 18 2.57 9.85 17.85
N PHE A 19 2.16 8.60 18.01
CA PHE A 19 3.04 7.45 17.86
C PHE A 19 3.15 7.03 16.41
N ALA A 20 4.36 6.83 15.94
CA ALA A 20 4.67 6.44 14.57
C ALA A 20 5.61 5.24 14.52
N SER A 21 5.79 4.70 13.34
CA SER A 21 6.78 3.66 13.02
C SER A 21 6.62 2.39 13.86
N ASN A 22 7.67 1.94 14.53
CA ASN A 22 7.73 0.72 15.33
C ASN A 22 6.85 0.74 16.62
N ARG A 23 6.13 1.82 16.86
CA ARG A 23 5.20 1.93 18.00
C ARG A 23 3.74 1.72 17.61
N VAL A 24 3.47 1.61 16.32
CA VAL A 24 2.16 1.27 15.76
C VAL A 24 2.28 -0.08 15.08
N LEU A 25 1.56 -1.06 15.60
CA LEU A 25 1.56 -2.40 15.03
C LEU A 25 0.56 -2.49 13.87
N LEU A 26 0.99 -3.06 12.76
CA LEU A 26 0.12 -3.47 11.67
C LEU A 26 -0.11 -4.98 11.74
N VAL A 27 -1.37 -5.36 11.63
CA VAL A 27 -1.80 -6.76 11.61
C VAL A 27 -2.65 -6.97 10.37
N VAL A 28 -2.48 -8.08 9.67
CA VAL A 28 -3.32 -8.49 8.54
C VAL A 28 -3.82 -9.89 8.81
N ASP A 29 -5.13 -10.05 8.96
CA ASP A 29 -5.78 -11.33 9.27
C ASP A 29 -5.11 -12.07 10.43
N GLY A 30 -4.78 -11.35 11.51
CA GLY A 30 -4.14 -11.88 12.71
C GLY A 30 -2.61 -12.05 12.60
N VAL A 31 -2.00 -11.81 11.45
CA VAL A 31 -0.54 -11.90 11.24
C VAL A 31 0.10 -10.53 11.41
N ARG A 32 1.10 -10.44 12.30
CA ARG A 32 1.86 -9.20 12.50
C ARG A 32 2.75 -8.91 11.29
N MET A 33 2.72 -7.68 10.82
CA MET A 33 3.56 -7.22 9.70
C MET A 33 4.92 -6.65 10.14
N ASN A 34 5.24 -6.68 11.41
CA ASN A 34 6.54 -6.24 11.93
C ASN A 34 7.63 -7.27 11.58
N THR A 35 8.18 -7.15 10.41
CA THR A 35 9.30 -8.00 9.96
C THR A 35 10.62 -7.24 10.06
N ALA A 36 11.74 -7.95 10.13
CA ALA A 36 13.09 -7.37 10.17
C ALA A 36 13.47 -6.57 8.90
N ILE A 37 12.68 -6.70 7.84
CA ILE A 37 12.86 -6.00 6.57
C ILE A 37 12.46 -4.52 6.70
N PHE A 38 11.52 -4.20 7.58
CA PHE A 38 11.14 -2.81 7.86
C PHE A 38 12.26 -2.16 8.67
N ARG A 39 13.05 -1.32 8.01
CA ARG A 39 14.15 -0.56 8.61
C ARG A 39 13.69 0.12 9.89
N SER A 40 14.44 -0.08 10.96
CA SER A 40 14.20 0.49 12.27
C SER A 40 13.78 1.97 12.14
N GLY A 41 12.59 2.26 12.56
CA GLY A 41 12.13 3.62 12.85
C GLY A 41 11.29 4.30 11.78
N ASN A 42 11.22 3.92 10.51
CA ASN A 42 10.67 4.87 9.58
C ASN A 42 9.60 4.44 8.59
N LEU A 43 9.35 3.17 8.30
CA LEU A 43 8.38 2.90 7.25
C LEU A 43 7.74 1.51 7.41
N GLN A 44 6.67 1.49 8.18
CA GLN A 44 5.66 0.45 7.95
C GLN A 44 4.90 0.87 6.69
N ASN A 45 5.16 0.20 5.59
CA ASN A 45 4.56 0.58 4.34
C ASN A 45 3.15 0.00 4.21
N VAL A 46 2.15 0.78 4.64
CA VAL A 46 0.73 0.41 4.55
C VAL A 46 0.29 0.21 3.09
N ILE A 47 1.02 0.77 2.13
CA ILE A 47 0.66 0.63 0.72
C ILE A 47 0.86 -0.77 0.14
N SER A 48 1.62 -1.65 0.81
CA SER A 48 1.70 -3.06 0.41
C SER A 48 0.40 -3.82 0.65
N ILE A 49 -0.52 -3.26 1.45
CA ILE A 49 -1.84 -3.83 1.69
C ILE A 49 -2.77 -3.36 0.58
N ASP A 50 -3.39 -4.31 -0.11
CA ASP A 50 -4.39 -3.99 -1.14
C ASP A 50 -5.68 -3.49 -0.50
N ALA A 51 -5.90 -2.19 -0.57
CA ALA A 51 -7.12 -1.57 -0.04
C ALA A 51 -8.41 -2.09 -0.69
N ASN A 52 -8.33 -2.62 -1.92
CA ASN A 52 -9.49 -3.14 -2.65
C ASN A 52 -9.86 -4.56 -2.18
N ALA A 53 -8.93 -5.26 -1.56
CA ALA A 53 -9.14 -6.59 -0.99
C ALA A 53 -9.46 -6.56 0.51
N LEU A 54 -9.69 -5.38 1.10
CA LEU A 54 -10.07 -5.25 2.51
C LEU A 54 -11.59 -5.35 2.70
N GLN A 55 -12.00 -6.11 3.71
CA GLN A 55 -13.36 -6.14 4.22
C GLN A 55 -13.57 -5.06 5.29
N SER A 56 -12.62 -4.91 6.21
CA SER A 56 -12.65 -3.91 7.27
C SER A 56 -11.26 -3.57 7.78
N THR A 57 -11.16 -2.44 8.47
CA THR A 57 -9.95 -2.04 9.19
C THR A 57 -10.35 -1.58 10.57
N GLU A 58 -9.75 -2.17 11.59
CA GLU A 58 -9.95 -1.80 12.98
C GLU A 58 -8.73 -1.04 13.50
N VAL A 59 -8.99 0.03 14.26
CA VAL A 59 -7.93 0.82 14.89
C VAL A 59 -8.11 0.76 16.40
N LEU A 60 -7.22 0.05 17.06
CA LEU A 60 -7.20 -0.09 18.51
C LEU A 60 -6.27 0.97 19.10
N PHE A 61 -6.86 1.90 19.83
CA PHE A 61 -6.14 2.95 20.56
C PHE A 61 -5.85 2.51 21.98
N GLY A 62 -4.68 2.86 22.50
CA GLY A 62 -4.32 2.59 23.89
C GLY A 62 -3.50 1.32 24.09
N PRO A 63 -3.57 0.66 25.26
CA PRO A 63 -2.64 -0.42 25.61
C PRO A 63 -2.90 -1.72 24.85
N GLY A 64 -2.97 -1.66 23.53
CA GLY A 64 -2.95 -2.82 22.64
C GLY A 64 -1.73 -3.72 22.89
N ALA A 65 -0.68 -3.14 23.47
CA ALA A 65 0.51 -3.86 23.89
C ALA A 65 0.23 -5.05 24.84
N VAL A 66 -0.86 -5.00 25.61
CA VAL A 66 -1.25 -6.12 26.50
C VAL A 66 -1.65 -7.36 25.68
N MET A 67 -2.30 -7.16 24.54
CA MET A 67 -2.76 -8.26 23.67
C MET A 67 -1.75 -8.57 22.56
N TYR A 68 -1.10 -7.54 22.01
CA TYR A 68 -0.29 -7.64 20.80
C TYR A 68 1.22 -7.53 21.03
N GLY A 69 1.67 -7.19 22.26
CA GLY A 69 3.08 -7.07 22.63
C GLY A 69 3.63 -5.64 22.52
N SER A 70 4.93 -5.48 22.78
CA SER A 70 5.63 -4.19 22.96
C SER A 70 5.54 -3.25 21.74
N ASP A 71 5.41 -3.78 20.54
CA ASP A 71 5.36 -2.99 19.30
C ASP A 71 4.03 -2.23 19.12
N ALA A 72 3.02 -2.54 19.96
CA ALA A 72 1.69 -1.95 19.92
C ALA A 72 1.47 -0.84 20.97
N ILE A 73 2.53 -0.19 21.45
CA ILE A 73 2.44 0.86 22.50
C ILE A 73 1.57 2.03 22.04
N GLY A 74 1.70 2.44 20.79
CA GLY A 74 0.92 3.55 20.20
C GLY A 74 -0.48 3.13 19.77
N GLY A 75 -0.68 1.85 19.53
CA GLY A 75 -1.91 1.24 19.04
C GLY A 75 -1.68 0.19 17.97
N VAL A 76 -2.78 -0.38 17.50
CA VAL A 76 -2.81 -1.42 16.47
C VAL A 76 -3.72 -0.98 15.33
N MET A 77 -3.31 -1.21 14.10
CA MET A 77 -4.17 -1.21 12.92
C MET A 77 -4.32 -2.66 12.45
N ASP A 78 -5.52 -3.19 12.60
CA ASP A 78 -5.84 -4.56 12.21
C ASP A 78 -6.68 -4.54 10.92
N PHE A 79 -6.13 -5.14 9.89
CA PHE A 79 -6.71 -5.20 8.56
C PHE A 79 -7.29 -6.59 8.33
N HIS A 80 -8.59 -6.63 8.11
CA HIS A 80 -9.32 -7.84 7.76
C HIS A 80 -9.56 -7.84 6.26
N THR A 81 -8.96 -8.80 5.56
CA THR A 81 -9.15 -8.92 4.12
C THR A 81 -10.43 -9.68 3.80
N LEU A 82 -10.93 -9.54 2.59
CA LEU A 82 -12.06 -10.32 2.09
C LEU A 82 -11.87 -11.80 2.39
N SER A 83 -12.93 -12.47 2.82
CA SER A 83 -12.88 -13.90 3.18
C SER A 83 -14.01 -14.67 2.51
N PRO A 84 -13.75 -15.91 2.06
CA PRO A 84 -14.78 -16.79 1.58
C PRO A 84 -15.62 -17.34 2.75
N ASP A 85 -16.89 -17.63 2.53
CA ASP A 85 -17.81 -18.17 3.51
C ASP A 85 -18.25 -19.58 3.14
N LEU A 86 -18.32 -20.46 4.15
CA LEU A 86 -18.99 -21.76 3.99
C LEU A 86 -20.51 -21.58 4.04
N ARG A 87 -21.20 -22.27 3.14
CA ARG A 87 -22.67 -22.29 3.11
C ARG A 87 -23.23 -23.44 3.92
N ASP A 88 -24.38 -23.23 4.52
CA ASP A 88 -25.09 -24.35 5.16
C ASP A 88 -25.54 -25.39 4.14
N SER A 89 -25.67 -26.63 4.58
CA SER A 89 -26.05 -27.75 3.69
C SER A 89 -27.42 -27.56 3.02
N SER A 90 -28.29 -26.75 3.62
CA SER A 90 -29.60 -26.38 3.07
C SER A 90 -29.53 -25.29 2.00
N GLU A 91 -28.41 -24.58 1.91
CA GLU A 91 -28.23 -23.47 0.98
C GLU A 91 -27.53 -23.90 -0.31
N LYS A 92 -27.86 -23.24 -1.42
CA LYS A 92 -27.16 -23.48 -2.68
C LYS A 92 -25.75 -22.89 -2.63
N LYS A 93 -24.80 -23.51 -3.34
CA LYS A 93 -23.49 -22.95 -3.62
C LYS A 93 -23.66 -21.57 -4.26
N LYS A 94 -22.83 -20.61 -3.83
CA LYS A 94 -22.89 -19.22 -4.32
C LYS A 94 -21.56 -18.85 -4.95
N VAL A 95 -21.64 -18.26 -6.13
CA VAL A 95 -20.50 -17.58 -6.76
C VAL A 95 -20.80 -16.09 -6.76
N ALA A 96 -19.84 -15.30 -6.30
CA ALA A 96 -19.87 -13.84 -6.36
C ALA A 96 -18.59 -13.35 -7.02
N ALA A 97 -18.69 -12.30 -7.81
CA ALA A 97 -17.54 -11.68 -8.46
C ALA A 97 -17.73 -10.18 -8.50
N ASN A 98 -16.64 -9.45 -8.27
CA ASN A 98 -16.59 -8.00 -8.46
C ASN A 98 -15.46 -7.66 -9.44
N VAL A 99 -15.72 -6.69 -10.29
CA VAL A 99 -14.73 -6.12 -11.20
C VAL A 99 -14.94 -4.62 -11.25
N PHE A 100 -13.86 -3.86 -11.08
CA PHE A 100 -13.94 -2.42 -11.31
C PHE A 100 -12.63 -1.87 -11.88
N GLY A 101 -12.73 -0.70 -12.50
CA GLY A 101 -11.60 0.10 -12.94
C GLY A 101 -11.69 1.51 -12.37
N ARG A 102 -10.55 2.09 -12.02
CA ARG A 102 -10.42 3.48 -11.55
C ARG A 102 -9.41 4.23 -12.38
N TYR A 103 -9.75 5.48 -12.70
CA TYR A 103 -8.85 6.44 -13.29
C TYR A 103 -8.71 7.68 -12.41
N GLY A 104 -7.47 8.11 -12.17
CA GLY A 104 -7.16 9.33 -11.42
C GLY A 104 -6.35 10.30 -12.27
N SER A 105 -6.85 11.52 -12.49
CA SER A 105 -6.19 12.52 -13.36
C SER A 105 -4.96 13.16 -12.70
N ALA A 106 -4.90 13.20 -11.36
CA ALA A 106 -3.79 13.85 -10.64
C ALA A 106 -2.43 13.18 -10.87
N ASN A 107 -2.42 11.89 -11.15
CA ASN A 107 -1.24 11.07 -11.35
C ASN A 107 -1.42 10.07 -12.50
N SER A 108 -2.37 10.32 -13.39
CA SER A 108 -2.71 9.40 -14.49
C SER A 108 -2.90 7.95 -14.02
N GLU A 109 -3.42 7.78 -12.79
CA GLU A 109 -3.64 6.47 -12.20
C GLU A 109 -4.60 5.64 -13.03
N ARG A 110 -4.23 4.38 -13.24
CA ARG A 110 -5.08 3.34 -13.83
C ARG A 110 -5.03 2.13 -12.91
N SER A 111 -6.13 1.87 -12.21
CA SER A 111 -6.24 0.73 -11.32
C SER A 111 -7.34 -0.21 -11.79
N TYR A 112 -7.05 -1.49 -11.81
CA TYR A 112 -7.96 -2.56 -12.19
C TYR A 112 -8.01 -3.59 -11.05
N HIS A 113 -9.20 -3.97 -10.68
CA HIS A 113 -9.41 -4.95 -9.63
C HIS A 113 -10.45 -5.97 -10.08
N ALA A 114 -10.21 -7.23 -9.70
CA ALA A 114 -11.18 -8.30 -9.83
C ALA A 114 -11.07 -9.27 -8.65
N ASP A 115 -12.21 -9.65 -8.08
CA ASP A 115 -12.28 -10.72 -7.10
C ASP A 115 -13.39 -11.70 -7.44
N VAL A 116 -13.19 -12.96 -7.08
CA VAL A 116 -14.16 -14.04 -7.25
C VAL A 116 -14.20 -14.89 -5.99
N ALA A 117 -15.39 -15.06 -5.43
CA ALA A 117 -15.66 -15.94 -4.31
C ALA A 117 -16.55 -17.10 -4.75
N VAL A 118 -16.15 -18.33 -4.41
CA VAL A 118 -16.94 -19.54 -4.63
C VAL A 118 -17.21 -20.18 -3.28
N ASN A 119 -18.45 -20.08 -2.81
CA ASN A 119 -18.87 -20.49 -1.48
C ASN A 119 -19.66 -21.81 -1.56
N GLY A 120 -19.04 -22.90 -1.10
CA GLY A 120 -19.64 -24.24 -1.01
C GLY A 120 -19.90 -24.66 0.43
N HIS A 121 -20.32 -25.92 0.65
CA HIS A 121 -20.67 -26.44 1.97
C HIS A 121 -19.44 -26.84 2.81
N SER A 122 -18.44 -27.43 2.15
CA SER A 122 -17.20 -27.91 2.78
C SER A 122 -15.94 -27.22 2.26
N LEU A 123 -16.06 -26.51 1.16
CA LEU A 123 -14.96 -25.78 0.52
C LEU A 123 -15.46 -24.43 0.03
N ALA A 124 -14.77 -23.37 0.44
CA ALA A 124 -14.96 -22.04 -0.07
C ALA A 124 -13.62 -21.43 -0.51
N LEU A 125 -13.64 -20.70 -1.61
CA LEU A 125 -12.46 -20.11 -2.24
C LEU A 125 -12.70 -18.62 -2.49
N LEU A 126 -11.67 -17.80 -2.33
CA LEU A 126 -11.67 -16.41 -2.75
C LEU A 126 -10.34 -16.10 -3.42
N THR A 127 -10.42 -15.58 -4.63
CA THR A 127 -9.27 -15.09 -5.41
C THR A 127 -9.46 -13.60 -5.66
N SER A 128 -8.45 -12.80 -5.40
CA SER A 128 -8.45 -11.36 -5.65
C SER A 128 -7.17 -10.96 -6.38
N PHE A 129 -7.31 -10.07 -7.34
CA PHE A 129 -6.20 -9.50 -8.11
C PHE A 129 -6.42 -8.00 -8.31
N THR A 130 -5.35 -7.22 -8.05
CA THR A 130 -5.33 -5.78 -8.31
C THR A 130 -4.05 -5.40 -9.03
N ARG A 131 -4.18 -4.62 -10.09
CA ARG A 131 -3.06 -3.94 -10.76
C ARG A 131 -3.31 -2.45 -10.76
N SER A 132 -2.32 -1.69 -10.27
CA SER A 132 -2.34 -0.23 -10.27
C SER A 132 -1.09 0.32 -10.93
N ASP A 133 -1.26 1.17 -11.92
CA ASP A 133 -0.21 1.91 -12.59
C ASP A 133 -0.38 3.40 -12.25
N TYR A 134 0.62 3.99 -11.62
CA TYR A 134 0.65 5.39 -11.22
C TYR A 134 1.68 6.13 -12.08
N GLY A 135 1.22 7.12 -12.82
CA GLY A 135 2.09 8.07 -13.52
C GLY A 135 2.63 9.14 -12.56
N ASP A 136 3.39 10.07 -13.11
CA ASP A 136 3.94 11.17 -12.35
C ASP A 136 2.85 12.05 -11.74
N LEU A 137 3.03 12.43 -10.48
CA LEU A 137 2.08 13.26 -9.74
C LEU A 137 2.06 14.69 -10.28
N ARG A 138 0.87 15.24 -10.47
CA ARG A 138 0.65 16.60 -10.89
C ARG A 138 0.18 17.48 -9.73
N ALA A 139 0.88 18.57 -9.49
CA ALA A 139 0.44 19.59 -8.56
C ALA A 139 -0.80 20.33 -9.09
N GLY A 140 -1.65 20.80 -8.18
CA GLY A 140 -2.78 21.66 -8.55
C GLY A 140 -2.34 23.01 -9.14
N THR A 141 -3.20 23.60 -9.97
CA THR A 141 -2.92 24.89 -10.64
C THR A 141 -3.08 26.09 -9.72
N THR A 142 -3.81 25.93 -8.62
CA THR A 142 -4.06 26.97 -7.60
C THR A 142 -3.30 26.63 -6.34
N GLY A 143 -2.03 27.00 -6.26
CA GLY A 143 -1.21 26.66 -5.10
C GLY A 143 0.00 27.58 -4.97
N ASN A 144 0.76 27.35 -3.91
CA ASN A 144 2.03 28.04 -3.73
C ASN A 144 3.03 27.60 -4.79
N SER A 145 3.78 28.53 -5.37
CA SER A 145 4.84 28.25 -6.33
C SER A 145 5.93 27.31 -5.81
N SER A 146 6.07 27.18 -4.48
CA SER A 146 6.99 26.21 -3.84
C SER A 146 6.65 24.74 -4.15
N PHE A 147 5.43 24.43 -4.60
CA PHE A 147 5.05 23.07 -5.03
C PHE A 147 5.47 22.77 -6.48
N LEU A 148 5.84 23.79 -7.25
CA LEU A 148 6.30 23.61 -8.61
C LEU A 148 7.73 23.06 -8.63
N ARG A 149 8.03 22.30 -9.67
CA ARG A 149 9.31 21.65 -9.90
C ARG A 149 9.90 22.10 -11.22
N PRO A 150 10.68 23.20 -11.23
CA PRO A 150 11.22 23.80 -12.47
C PRO A 150 12.30 22.94 -13.13
N SER A 151 12.89 22.01 -12.38
CA SER A 151 13.92 21.09 -12.85
C SER A 151 13.73 19.68 -12.31
N TYR A 152 14.36 18.71 -12.94
CA TYR A 152 14.47 17.32 -12.47
C TYR A 152 15.79 16.72 -12.96
N VAL A 153 16.23 15.62 -12.37
CA VAL A 153 17.42 14.92 -12.85
C VAL A 153 17.01 13.89 -13.91
N GLN A 154 17.75 13.89 -15.00
CA GLN A 154 17.70 12.84 -16.02
C GLN A 154 19.02 12.11 -16.08
N ARG A 155 18.98 10.79 -15.94
CA ARG A 155 20.17 9.95 -16.12
C ARG A 155 20.31 9.59 -17.58
N THR A 156 21.44 9.98 -18.17
CA THR A 156 21.80 9.68 -19.56
C THR A 156 23.18 9.04 -19.56
N GLU A 157 23.29 7.84 -20.09
CA GLU A 157 24.56 7.07 -20.18
C GLU A 157 25.30 6.95 -18.83
N GLY A 158 24.55 6.78 -17.74
CA GLY A 158 25.09 6.65 -16.38
C GLY A 158 25.48 7.95 -15.70
N THR A 159 25.29 9.11 -16.37
CA THR A 159 25.56 10.44 -15.80
C THR A 159 24.25 11.15 -15.47
N ASP A 160 24.16 11.67 -14.25
CA ASP A 160 23.02 12.46 -13.80
C ASP A 160 23.17 13.92 -14.24
N GLN A 161 22.12 14.47 -14.90
CA GLN A 161 22.09 15.84 -15.38
C GLN A 161 20.79 16.51 -14.94
N THR A 162 20.91 17.68 -14.34
CA THR A 162 19.75 18.53 -14.05
C THR A 162 19.23 19.15 -15.33
N VAL A 163 17.97 18.88 -15.67
CA VAL A 163 17.31 19.40 -16.86
C VAL A 163 16.10 20.24 -16.49
N ILE A 164 15.76 21.20 -17.36
CA ILE A 164 14.57 22.05 -17.15
C ILE A 164 13.32 21.22 -17.34
N ASN A 165 12.39 21.33 -16.38
CA ASN A 165 11.08 20.73 -16.48
C ASN A 165 10.14 21.66 -17.28
N THR A 166 9.78 21.24 -18.47
CA THR A 166 8.87 22.00 -19.35
C THR A 166 7.43 22.11 -18.79
N ASP A 167 7.08 21.26 -17.84
CA ASP A 167 5.83 21.33 -17.09
C ASP A 167 6.13 21.28 -15.58
N PRO A 168 6.41 22.43 -14.94
CA PRO A 168 6.77 22.47 -13.52
C PRO A 168 5.70 21.93 -12.57
N SER A 169 4.46 21.79 -13.01
CA SER A 169 3.41 21.17 -12.23
C SER A 169 3.57 19.65 -12.10
N LEU A 170 4.34 19.02 -12.98
CA LEU A 170 4.54 17.58 -13.01
C LEU A 170 5.79 17.19 -12.21
N GLN A 171 5.62 16.34 -11.22
CA GLN A 171 6.70 15.81 -10.39
C GLN A 171 7.35 14.60 -11.09
N ARG A 172 8.25 14.89 -12.02
CA ARG A 172 8.96 13.90 -12.84
C ARG A 172 9.70 12.89 -11.97
N GLY A 173 9.55 11.59 -12.27
CA GLY A 173 10.19 10.51 -11.53
C GLY A 173 9.43 10.10 -10.27
N SER A 174 8.14 10.41 -10.13
CA SER A 174 7.29 9.92 -9.05
C SER A 174 6.42 8.72 -9.43
N ALA A 175 6.48 8.27 -10.68
CA ALA A 175 5.70 7.15 -11.20
C ALA A 175 6.16 5.80 -10.62
N PHE A 176 5.22 4.90 -10.39
CA PHE A 176 5.46 3.50 -10.00
C PHE A 176 4.25 2.64 -10.32
N ASN A 177 4.37 1.34 -10.19
CA ASN A 177 3.25 0.43 -10.31
C ASN A 177 3.23 -0.60 -9.18
N GLN A 178 2.06 -1.19 -8.95
CA GLN A 178 1.87 -2.19 -7.92
C GLN A 178 0.95 -3.31 -8.41
N THR A 179 1.29 -4.54 -8.06
CA THR A 179 0.48 -5.73 -8.32
C THR A 179 0.21 -6.42 -7.00
N ASN A 180 -1.05 -6.73 -6.74
CA ASN A 180 -1.46 -7.49 -5.56
C ASN A 180 -2.26 -8.72 -6.02
N PHE A 181 -1.99 -9.83 -5.35
CA PHE A 181 -2.74 -11.06 -5.53
C PHE A 181 -3.02 -11.69 -4.16
N MET A 182 -4.24 -12.15 -3.97
CA MET A 182 -4.65 -12.86 -2.76
C MET A 182 -5.45 -14.10 -3.13
N GLN A 183 -5.13 -15.22 -2.47
CA GLN A 183 -5.89 -16.45 -2.54
C GLN A 183 -6.24 -16.91 -1.12
N LYS A 184 -7.52 -17.10 -0.84
CA LYS A 184 -7.98 -17.73 0.41
C LYS A 184 -8.74 -19.02 0.14
N ILE A 185 -8.54 -19.98 1.01
CA ILE A 185 -9.19 -21.29 0.95
C ILE A 185 -9.70 -21.63 2.35
N LEU A 186 -11.00 -21.82 2.48
CA LEU A 186 -11.62 -22.30 3.71
C LEU A 186 -12.15 -23.70 3.44
N PHE A 187 -11.60 -24.70 4.15
CA PHE A 187 -11.94 -26.09 3.97
C PHE A 187 -12.39 -26.76 5.27
N LYS A 188 -13.56 -27.35 5.26
CA LYS A 188 -14.16 -28.04 6.41
C LYS A 188 -14.32 -29.54 6.08
N PRO A 189 -13.26 -30.35 6.30
CA PRO A 189 -13.31 -31.80 6.03
C PRO A 189 -14.24 -32.57 6.95
N SER A 190 -14.52 -32.03 8.15
CA SER A 190 -15.43 -32.63 9.12
C SER A 190 -16.15 -31.57 9.95
N SER A 191 -17.13 -31.97 10.76
CA SER A 191 -17.84 -31.05 11.66
C SER A 191 -16.94 -30.46 12.75
N LYS A 192 -15.77 -31.06 13.01
CA LYS A 192 -14.85 -30.66 14.09
C LYS A 192 -13.59 -29.98 13.59
N THR A 193 -13.36 -29.92 12.28
CA THR A 193 -12.11 -29.41 11.70
C THR A 193 -12.40 -28.40 10.63
N VAL A 194 -11.77 -27.22 10.77
CA VAL A 194 -11.76 -26.17 9.73
C VAL A 194 -10.30 -25.83 9.45
N LEU A 195 -9.93 -25.80 8.20
CA LEU A 195 -8.63 -25.33 7.71
C LEU A 195 -8.84 -24.03 6.97
N ASP A 196 -8.13 -23.00 7.41
CA ASP A 196 -8.11 -21.69 6.79
C ASP A 196 -6.70 -21.42 6.26
N TYR A 197 -6.60 -21.16 4.95
CA TYR A 197 -5.35 -20.87 4.28
C TYR A 197 -5.46 -19.53 3.54
N GLY A 198 -4.47 -18.65 3.76
CA GLY A 198 -4.32 -17.39 3.07
C GLY A 198 -2.95 -17.26 2.42
N PHE A 199 -2.92 -16.91 1.14
CA PHE A 199 -1.73 -16.52 0.40
C PHE A 199 -1.86 -15.08 -0.07
N TYR A 200 -0.83 -14.28 0.21
CA TYR A 200 -0.78 -12.86 -0.14
C TYR A 200 0.51 -12.58 -0.90
N TYR A 201 0.37 -11.92 -2.02
CA TYR A 201 1.48 -11.45 -2.82
C TYR A 201 1.29 -9.97 -3.12
N SER A 202 2.32 -9.18 -2.87
CA SER A 202 2.37 -7.75 -3.21
C SER A 202 3.73 -7.43 -3.78
N GLU A 203 3.75 -6.86 -4.97
CA GLU A 203 4.95 -6.40 -5.65
C GLU A 203 4.75 -4.95 -6.07
N THR A 204 5.73 -4.13 -5.75
CA THR A 204 5.79 -2.75 -6.20
C THR A 204 7.05 -2.60 -7.06
N SER A 205 6.94 -1.94 -8.21
CA SER A 205 8.13 -1.55 -8.97
C SER A 205 9.04 -0.68 -8.11
N ASN A 206 10.23 -0.39 -8.56
CA ASN A 206 11.09 0.58 -7.89
C ASN A 206 10.27 1.83 -7.54
N ALA A 207 9.96 1.99 -6.24
CA ALA A 207 9.16 3.10 -5.75
C ALA A 207 10.07 4.30 -5.47
N PRO A 208 9.99 5.37 -6.28
CA PRO A 208 10.93 6.48 -6.15
C PRO A 208 10.76 7.21 -4.81
N ARG A 209 11.88 7.50 -4.17
CA ARG A 209 11.93 8.43 -3.05
C ARG A 209 12.00 9.86 -3.56
N TYR A 210 10.85 10.38 -3.97
CA TYR A 210 10.76 11.70 -4.57
C TYR A 210 11.29 12.82 -3.68
N ASP A 211 11.18 12.66 -2.35
CA ASP A 211 11.76 13.56 -1.36
C ASP A 211 13.29 13.67 -1.46
N ARG A 212 13.96 12.67 -2.03
CA ARG A 212 15.41 12.67 -2.28
C ARG A 212 15.78 13.17 -3.67
N LEU A 213 14.96 12.86 -4.66
CA LEU A 213 15.20 13.27 -6.05
C LEU A 213 15.13 14.78 -6.27
N TYR A 214 14.67 15.53 -5.27
CA TYR A 214 14.56 16.99 -5.32
C TYR A 214 15.46 17.68 -4.29
N LEU A 215 16.60 17.09 -3.94
CA LEU A 215 17.56 17.68 -3.03
C LEU A 215 18.72 18.30 -3.83
N ASP A 216 19.10 19.48 -3.38
CA ASP A 216 20.30 20.22 -3.73
C ASP A 216 20.96 20.62 -2.39
N ASN A 217 21.81 19.71 -1.86
CA ASN A 217 22.36 19.85 -0.51
C ASN A 217 23.51 20.86 -0.45
N ASP A 218 24.27 20.98 -1.53
CA ASP A 218 25.40 21.91 -1.62
C ASP A 218 25.00 23.29 -2.18
N LYS A 219 23.74 23.40 -2.64
CA LYS A 219 23.12 24.63 -3.17
C LYS A 219 23.87 25.20 -4.39
N ASP A 220 24.39 24.33 -5.23
CA ASP A 220 25.05 24.70 -6.47
C ASP A 220 24.05 24.93 -7.64
N GLY A 221 22.76 24.68 -7.40
CA GLY A 221 21.67 24.79 -8.36
C GLY A 221 21.39 23.50 -9.14
N ASN A 222 22.14 22.45 -8.87
CA ASN A 222 21.93 21.12 -9.44
C ASN A 222 21.31 20.20 -8.40
N LEU A 223 20.49 19.25 -8.87
CA LEU A 223 19.92 18.23 -7.99
C LEU A 223 20.90 17.07 -7.84
N ASP A 224 21.08 16.59 -6.58
CA ASP A 224 22.13 15.64 -6.23
C ASP A 224 21.89 14.21 -6.74
N PHE A 225 20.64 13.81 -6.94
CA PHE A 225 20.30 12.39 -7.14
C PHE A 225 19.38 12.20 -8.34
N GLY A 226 19.81 11.42 -9.32
CA GLY A 226 19.00 10.97 -10.45
C GLY A 226 18.11 9.78 -10.14
N GLU A 227 18.53 8.96 -9.19
CA GLU A 227 17.82 7.75 -8.78
C GLU A 227 17.91 7.53 -7.28
N TRP A 228 16.77 7.32 -6.65
CA TRP A 228 16.68 6.90 -5.26
C TRP A 228 15.36 6.16 -5.06
N TYR A 229 15.44 4.89 -4.72
CA TYR A 229 14.27 4.02 -4.56
C TYR A 229 14.20 3.42 -3.15
N TYR A 230 13.01 2.92 -2.81
CA TYR A 230 12.81 2.04 -1.66
C TYR A 230 13.15 0.62 -2.02
#